data_a8523a47c823d621adfc1f5a19d3d06f
#
_entry.id   a8523a47c823d621adfc1f5a19d3d06f
#
_cell.length_a   1.000
_cell.length_b   1.000
_cell.length_c   1.000
_cell.angle_alpha   90.00
_cell.angle_beta   90.00
_cell.angle_gamma   90.00
#
_symmetry.space_group_name_H-M   'P 1'
#
loop_
_entity.id
_entity.type
_entity.pdbx_description
1 polymer ?
#
loop_
_entity_poly.entity_id
_entity_poly.type
_entity_poly.pdbx_seq_one_letter_code
_entity_poly.pdbx_strand_id
1 'polypeptide(L)'
;MAAEPDNHGLGRSRGGLTTKIRLAVDASFHVLAAVITAGQRGDAPVFERVMEKIRVPRVSVGHPRTRPKHVLADRAYSSLQIRPFLRKRGIAHTIPEKRDQAGHRIRRGAAGGRPPGFDREMYKRRHKVECRIGLLKQARGVATRYDKLAVRCQATVQLTLIRQAL
;
A
#
# COMPACT_ATOMS: atom_id res chain seq x y z
N MET A 1 10.35 -23.52 -22.92
CA MET A 1 10.41 -22.09 -22.49
C MET A 1 9.13 -21.77 -21.72
N ALA A 2 9.20 -21.23 -20.51
CA ALA A 2 7.99 -20.79 -19.81
C ALA A 2 7.36 -19.62 -20.60
N ALA A 3 6.06 -19.70 -20.86
CA ALA A 3 5.32 -18.66 -21.56
C ALA A 3 5.48 -17.31 -20.83
N GLU A 4 5.66 -16.24 -21.59
CA GLU A 4 5.76 -14.89 -21.04
C GLU A 4 4.43 -14.54 -20.33
N PRO A 5 4.45 -14.07 -19.07
CA PRO A 5 3.21 -13.79 -18.35
C PRO A 5 2.46 -12.62 -18.99
N ASP A 6 1.15 -12.73 -19.16
CA ASP A 6 0.29 -11.73 -19.80
C ASP A 6 0.29 -10.35 -19.11
N ASN A 7 0.72 -10.29 -17.85
CA ASN A 7 0.69 -9.06 -17.06
C ASN A 7 2.12 -8.58 -16.72
N HIS A 8 2.62 -7.67 -17.50
CA HIS A 8 3.92 -7.03 -17.25
C HIS A 8 3.93 -5.98 -16.13
N GLY A 9 2.80 -5.71 -15.48
CA GLY A 9 2.69 -4.64 -14.49
C GLY A 9 2.98 -3.25 -15.06
N LEU A 10 2.86 -3.10 -16.37
CA LEU A 10 2.94 -1.83 -17.09
C LEU A 10 1.54 -1.32 -17.44
N GLY A 11 1.37 -0.02 -17.44
CA GLY A 11 0.13 0.58 -17.86
C GLY A 11 0.30 2.06 -18.17
N ARG A 12 -0.64 2.61 -18.91
CA ARG A 12 -0.61 4.01 -19.35
C ARG A 12 -1.22 4.92 -18.28
N SER A 13 -0.44 5.90 -17.85
CA SER A 13 -0.90 7.03 -17.04
C SER A 13 -0.86 8.31 -17.87
N ARG A 14 -1.22 9.45 -17.29
CA ARG A 14 -1.09 10.76 -17.97
C ARG A 14 0.34 11.07 -18.41
N GLY A 15 1.34 10.57 -17.67
CA GLY A 15 2.77 10.73 -17.97
C GLY A 15 3.36 9.62 -18.85
N GLY A 16 2.55 8.79 -19.49
CA GLY A 16 3.02 7.68 -20.35
C GLY A 16 2.97 6.31 -19.66
N LEU A 17 3.83 5.40 -20.13
CA LEU A 17 3.92 4.04 -19.57
C LEU A 17 4.57 4.07 -18.19
N THR A 18 3.86 3.57 -17.19
CA THR A 18 4.32 3.57 -15.79
C THR A 18 3.95 2.31 -15.04
N THR A 19 4.68 2.09 -13.96
CA THR A 19 4.41 1.08 -12.94
C THR A 19 4.26 1.78 -11.60
N LYS A 20 3.26 1.40 -10.82
CA LYS A 20 3.10 1.86 -9.43
C LYS A 20 3.69 0.85 -8.46
N ILE A 21 4.51 1.33 -7.54
CA ILE A 21 5.02 0.57 -6.40
C ILE A 21 4.17 0.95 -5.19
N ARG A 22 3.63 -0.05 -4.49
CA ARG A 22 2.88 0.10 -3.24
C ARG A 22 3.61 -0.60 -2.13
N LEU A 23 3.83 0.12 -1.03
CA LEU A 23 4.56 -0.36 0.13
C LEU A 23 3.66 -0.39 1.36
N ALA A 24 3.87 -1.42 2.20
CA ALA A 24 3.53 -1.37 3.61
C ALA A 24 4.82 -1.20 4.41
N VAL A 25 4.86 -0.19 5.28
CA VAL A 25 6.04 0.19 6.06
C VAL A 25 5.64 0.24 7.53
N ASP A 26 6.50 -0.27 8.41
CA ASP A 26 6.27 -0.22 9.85
C ASP A 26 6.73 1.10 10.50
N ALA A 27 6.55 1.21 11.80
CA ALA A 27 6.96 2.38 12.57
C ALA A 27 8.49 2.60 12.60
N SER A 28 9.27 1.57 12.30
CA SER A 28 10.75 1.58 12.28
C SER A 28 11.32 1.68 10.87
N PHE A 29 10.50 2.10 9.88
CA PHE A 29 10.87 2.23 8.46
C PHE A 29 11.15 0.91 7.72
N HIS A 30 10.90 -0.27 8.32
CA HIS A 30 11.06 -1.53 7.60
C HIS A 30 9.91 -1.72 6.59
N VAL A 31 10.25 -2.16 5.40
CA VAL A 31 9.24 -2.50 4.39
C VAL A 31 8.74 -3.91 4.65
N LEU A 32 7.46 -4.02 5.01
CA LEU A 32 6.81 -5.28 5.33
C LEU A 32 6.25 -5.99 4.09
N ALA A 33 5.88 -5.21 3.07
CA ALA A 33 5.39 -5.73 1.79
C ALA A 33 5.61 -4.70 0.68
N ALA A 34 5.91 -5.20 -0.52
CA ALA A 34 5.99 -4.41 -1.73
C ALA A 34 5.21 -5.10 -2.86
N VAL A 35 4.38 -4.33 -3.56
CA VAL A 35 3.58 -4.80 -4.70
C VAL A 35 3.73 -3.83 -5.85
N ILE A 36 4.02 -4.35 -7.03
CA ILE A 36 4.00 -3.57 -8.27
C ILE A 36 2.70 -3.81 -9.03
N THR A 37 2.22 -2.77 -9.70
CA THR A 37 1.04 -2.85 -10.57
C THR A 37 1.15 -1.87 -11.72
N ALA A 38 0.32 -2.06 -12.73
CA ALA A 38 0.18 -1.11 -13.84
C ALA A 38 -0.19 0.29 -13.34
N GLY A 39 0.36 1.32 -13.98
CA GLY A 39 0.27 2.71 -13.53
C GLY A 39 -1.14 3.28 -13.40
N GLN A 40 -2.08 2.86 -14.26
CA GLN A 40 -3.49 3.28 -14.21
C GLN A 40 -4.31 2.59 -13.10
N ARG A 41 -3.77 1.51 -12.49
CA ARG A 41 -4.53 0.76 -11.48
C ARG A 41 -4.73 1.59 -10.21
N GLY A 42 -5.98 1.66 -9.76
CA GLY A 42 -6.35 2.35 -8.52
C GLY A 42 -5.68 1.74 -7.29
N ASP A 43 -5.60 2.50 -6.20
CA ASP A 43 -4.90 2.07 -5.00
C ASP A 43 -5.75 1.13 -4.14
N ALA A 44 -7.05 1.41 -4.03
CA ALA A 44 -7.98 0.62 -3.22
C ALA A 44 -8.05 -0.87 -3.61
N PRO A 45 -8.14 -1.27 -4.89
CA PRO A 45 -8.20 -2.69 -5.28
C PRO A 45 -6.93 -3.50 -4.96
N VAL A 46 -5.80 -2.81 -4.72
CA VAL A 46 -4.51 -3.48 -4.46
C VAL A 46 -4.24 -3.59 -2.95
N PHE A 47 -5.03 -2.90 -2.14
CA PHE A 47 -4.83 -2.84 -0.69
C PHE A 47 -4.78 -4.23 -0.03
N GLU A 48 -5.74 -5.08 -0.32
CA GLU A 48 -5.80 -6.43 0.26
C GLU A 48 -4.58 -7.27 -0.12
N ARG A 49 -4.13 -7.21 -1.38
CA ARG A 49 -2.91 -7.90 -1.85
C ARG A 49 -1.65 -7.44 -1.12
N VAL A 50 -1.55 -6.14 -0.77
CA VAL A 50 -0.43 -5.63 0.04
C VAL A 50 -0.52 -6.19 1.45
N MET A 51 -1.70 -6.20 2.05
CA MET A 51 -1.93 -6.72 3.41
C MET A 51 -1.65 -8.23 3.51
N GLU A 52 -1.99 -9.01 2.50
CA GLU A 52 -1.74 -10.46 2.43
C GLU A 52 -0.26 -10.82 2.34
N LYS A 53 0.55 -9.93 1.74
CA LYS A 53 2.00 -10.12 1.64
C LYS A 53 2.76 -9.80 2.93
N ILE A 54 2.11 -9.21 3.93
CA ILE A 54 2.76 -8.92 5.22
C ILE A 54 3.04 -10.24 5.96
N ARG A 55 4.33 -10.56 6.10
CA ARG A 55 4.82 -11.71 6.85
C ARG A 55 6.08 -11.31 7.61
N VAL A 56 5.93 -11.07 8.92
CA VAL A 56 7.04 -10.70 9.80
C VAL A 56 7.44 -11.92 10.62
N PRO A 57 8.64 -12.47 10.41
CA PRO A 57 9.14 -13.59 11.19
C PRO A 57 9.14 -13.25 12.69
N ARG A 58 8.97 -14.25 13.52
CA ARG A 58 9.19 -14.11 14.97
C ARG A 58 10.59 -14.55 15.30
N VAL A 59 11.17 -13.96 16.33
CA VAL A 59 12.46 -14.41 16.89
C VAL A 59 12.30 -15.76 17.57
N SER A 60 11.12 -16.03 18.16
CA SER A 60 10.76 -17.30 18.80
C SER A 60 10.03 -18.24 17.82
N VAL A 61 9.94 -19.50 18.18
CA VAL A 61 9.16 -20.51 17.44
C VAL A 61 7.70 -20.05 17.30
N GLY A 62 7.13 -20.20 16.10
CA GLY A 62 5.73 -19.88 15.81
C GLY A 62 5.51 -19.26 14.43
N HIS A 63 4.23 -19.13 14.06
CA HIS A 63 3.87 -18.57 12.75
C HIS A 63 4.24 -17.10 12.63
N PRO A 64 4.63 -16.62 11.42
CA PRO A 64 4.90 -15.21 11.16
C PRO A 64 3.69 -14.33 11.52
N ARG A 65 3.95 -13.10 11.93
CA ARG A 65 2.89 -12.09 12.12
C ARG A 65 2.42 -11.58 10.77
N THR A 66 1.14 -11.75 10.49
CA THR A 66 0.48 -11.29 9.25
C THR A 66 -0.52 -10.16 9.50
N ARG A 67 -0.82 -9.87 10.78
CA ARG A 67 -1.82 -8.89 11.19
C ARG A 67 -1.14 -7.71 11.90
N PRO A 68 -1.10 -6.51 11.31
CA PRO A 68 -0.66 -5.30 12.00
C PRO A 68 -1.69 -4.90 13.07
N LYS A 69 -1.22 -4.21 14.11
CA LYS A 69 -2.10 -3.66 15.15
C LYS A 69 -2.92 -2.49 14.64
N HIS A 70 -2.31 -1.63 13.80
CA HIS A 70 -2.92 -0.42 13.28
C HIS A 70 -2.46 -0.18 11.84
N VAL A 71 -3.36 0.33 10.99
CA VAL A 71 -3.07 0.72 9.60
C VAL A 71 -3.32 2.20 9.42
N LEU A 72 -2.32 2.90 8.91
CA LEU A 72 -2.42 4.29 8.45
C LEU A 72 -2.41 4.28 6.93
N ALA A 73 -3.43 4.82 6.31
CA ALA A 73 -3.48 4.94 4.86
C ALA A 73 -4.09 6.27 4.44
N ASP A 74 -3.79 6.68 3.22
CA ASP A 74 -4.25 7.93 2.66
C ASP A 74 -5.75 7.85 2.27
N ARG A 75 -6.36 9.01 1.93
CA ARG A 75 -7.77 9.10 1.52
C ARG A 75 -8.11 8.28 0.27
N ALA A 76 -7.13 7.92 -0.58
CA ALA A 76 -7.36 7.04 -1.72
C ALA A 76 -7.86 5.65 -1.29
N TYR A 77 -7.47 5.22 -0.10
CA TYR A 77 -7.89 3.97 0.53
C TYR A 77 -9.21 4.07 1.30
N SER A 78 -9.85 5.24 1.32
CA SER A 78 -11.19 5.40 1.90
C SER A 78 -12.24 4.80 0.96
N SER A 79 -12.47 3.50 1.06
CA SER A 79 -13.46 2.77 0.28
C SER A 79 -14.43 2.00 1.19
N LEU A 80 -15.59 1.67 0.63
CA LEU A 80 -16.60 0.85 1.31
C LEU A 80 -16.11 -0.57 1.62
N GLN A 81 -15.07 -1.05 0.94
CA GLN A 81 -14.52 -2.40 1.12
C GLN A 81 -13.41 -2.44 2.18
N ILE A 82 -12.49 -1.48 2.17
CA ILE A 82 -11.27 -1.50 3.00
C ILE A 82 -11.58 -1.40 4.49
N ARG A 83 -12.48 -0.49 4.91
CA ARG A 83 -12.82 -0.35 6.34
C ARG A 83 -13.50 -1.59 6.93
N PRO A 84 -14.49 -2.23 6.26
CA PRO A 84 -15.04 -3.51 6.69
C PRO A 84 -14.01 -4.63 6.71
N PHE A 85 -13.14 -4.72 5.69
CA PHE A 85 -12.05 -5.69 5.65
C PHE A 85 -11.13 -5.57 6.88
N LEU A 86 -10.70 -4.36 7.23
CA LEU A 86 -9.86 -4.12 8.41
C LEU A 86 -10.59 -4.45 9.71
N ARG A 87 -11.86 -4.06 9.83
CA ARG A 87 -12.69 -4.39 11.00
C ARG A 87 -12.89 -5.89 11.18
N LYS A 88 -13.20 -6.62 10.10
CA LYS A 88 -13.35 -8.09 10.12
C LYS A 88 -12.07 -8.78 10.61
N ARG A 89 -10.89 -8.21 10.30
CA ARG A 89 -9.60 -8.72 10.75
C ARG A 89 -9.17 -8.20 12.13
N GLY A 90 -9.99 -7.39 12.79
CA GLY A 90 -9.66 -6.78 14.09
C GLY A 90 -8.46 -5.83 14.01
N ILE A 91 -8.29 -5.11 12.88
CA ILE A 91 -7.19 -4.17 12.65
C ILE A 91 -7.70 -2.74 12.85
N ALA A 92 -7.15 -2.03 13.83
CA ALA A 92 -7.39 -0.61 14.00
C ALA A 92 -6.87 0.18 12.79
N HIS A 93 -7.54 1.27 12.43
CA HIS A 93 -7.12 2.04 11.25
C HIS A 93 -7.45 3.52 11.37
N THR A 94 -6.57 4.35 10.82
CA THR A 94 -6.79 5.79 10.63
C THR A 94 -6.65 6.11 9.14
N ILE A 95 -7.78 6.30 8.48
CA ILE A 95 -7.90 6.63 7.06
C ILE A 95 -8.82 7.86 6.96
N PRO A 96 -8.39 8.98 6.35
CA PRO A 96 -9.26 10.15 6.21
C PRO A 96 -10.48 9.84 5.34
N GLU A 97 -11.60 10.45 5.64
CA GLU A 97 -12.79 10.41 4.79
C GLU A 97 -12.57 11.31 3.57
N LYS A 98 -13.07 10.91 2.40
CA LYS A 98 -13.10 11.77 1.22
C LYS A 98 -14.19 12.83 1.36
N ARG A 99 -13.98 14.02 0.77
CA ARG A 99 -14.93 15.16 0.87
C ARG A 99 -16.31 14.77 0.31
N ASP A 100 -16.37 14.04 -0.79
CA ASP A 100 -17.61 13.53 -1.38
C ASP A 100 -18.34 12.57 -0.43
N GLN A 101 -17.62 11.65 0.21
CA GLN A 101 -18.18 10.72 1.20
C GLN A 101 -18.75 11.47 2.41
N ALA A 102 -18.01 12.44 2.95
CA ALA A 102 -18.50 13.30 4.03
C ALA A 102 -19.76 14.08 3.61
N GLY A 103 -19.77 14.67 2.42
CA GLY A 103 -20.93 15.36 1.87
C GLY A 103 -22.15 14.43 1.69
N HIS A 104 -21.94 13.21 1.18
CA HIS A 104 -23.02 12.22 1.08
C HIS A 104 -23.58 11.82 2.44
N ARG A 105 -22.72 11.61 3.43
CA ARG A 105 -23.11 11.28 4.80
C ARG A 105 -23.96 12.40 5.42
N ILE A 106 -23.51 13.65 5.28
CA ILE A 106 -24.23 14.83 5.81
C ILE A 106 -25.61 14.96 5.16
N ARG A 107 -25.72 14.82 3.83
CA ARG A 107 -27.01 14.90 3.13
C ARG A 107 -28.02 13.82 3.55
N ARG A 108 -27.55 12.67 4.05
CA ARG A 108 -28.42 11.61 4.58
C ARG A 108 -28.92 11.87 6.01
N GLY A 109 -28.46 12.93 6.67
CA GLY A 109 -28.83 13.23 8.06
C GLY A 109 -28.59 12.07 9.00
N ALA A 110 -29.58 11.69 9.79
CA ALA A 110 -29.49 10.56 10.73
C ALA A 110 -29.13 9.22 10.07
N ALA A 111 -29.61 8.97 8.84
CA ALA A 111 -29.29 7.77 8.06
C ALA A 111 -27.85 7.74 7.53
N GLY A 112 -27.12 8.86 7.58
CA GLY A 112 -25.71 8.96 7.14
C GLY A 112 -24.73 8.33 8.12
N GLY A 113 -25.13 8.08 9.36
CA GLY A 113 -24.34 7.43 10.38
C GLY A 113 -23.21 8.30 10.95
N ARG A 114 -22.48 7.73 11.91
CA ARG A 114 -21.35 8.40 12.58
C ARG A 114 -20.14 8.53 11.63
N PRO A 115 -19.43 9.69 11.65
CA PRO A 115 -18.18 9.83 10.90
C PRO A 115 -17.14 8.80 11.35
N PRO A 116 -16.28 8.34 10.44
CA PRO A 116 -15.18 7.46 10.82
C PRO A 116 -14.26 8.15 11.84
N GLY A 117 -13.82 7.40 12.85
CA GLY A 117 -12.83 7.89 13.80
C GLY A 117 -11.53 8.29 13.07
N PHE A 118 -10.98 9.46 13.37
CA PHE A 118 -9.76 9.96 12.77
C PHE A 118 -8.84 10.56 13.84
N ASP A 119 -7.71 9.90 14.06
CA ASP A 119 -6.64 10.37 14.92
C ASP A 119 -5.61 11.14 14.08
N ARG A 120 -5.57 12.46 14.26
CA ARG A 120 -4.69 13.35 13.51
C ARG A 120 -3.22 13.16 13.85
N GLU A 121 -2.89 12.92 15.11
CA GLU A 121 -1.49 12.74 15.55
C GLU A 121 -0.95 11.40 15.06
N MET A 122 -1.74 10.36 15.18
CA MET A 122 -1.39 9.06 14.60
C MET A 122 -1.21 9.16 13.08
N TYR A 123 -2.08 9.91 12.40
CA TYR A 123 -2.04 10.07 10.95
C TYR A 123 -0.76 10.75 10.45
N LYS A 124 -0.17 11.66 11.21
CA LYS A 124 1.12 12.29 10.85
C LYS A 124 2.22 11.27 10.59
N ARG A 125 2.19 10.12 11.27
CA ARG A 125 3.17 9.05 11.08
C ARG A 125 3.11 8.39 9.71
N ARG A 126 2.06 8.65 8.91
CA ARG A 126 1.92 8.14 7.54
C ARG A 126 3.05 8.61 6.61
N HIS A 127 3.65 9.77 6.84
CA HIS A 127 4.75 10.30 6.02
C HIS A 127 5.93 9.32 5.88
N LYS A 128 6.08 8.36 6.81
CA LYS A 128 7.15 7.36 6.76
C LYS A 128 7.13 6.52 5.48
N VAL A 129 5.95 6.19 4.95
CA VAL A 129 5.86 5.47 3.68
C VAL A 129 6.32 6.33 2.51
N GLU A 130 6.04 7.63 2.54
CA GLU A 130 6.49 8.57 1.50
C GLU A 130 8.00 8.73 1.53
N CYS A 131 8.59 8.89 2.72
CA CYS A 131 10.05 8.91 2.89
C CYS A 131 10.68 7.61 2.36
N ARG A 132 10.09 6.45 2.68
CA ARG A 132 10.63 5.16 2.21
C ARG A 132 10.54 5.01 0.69
N ILE A 133 9.45 5.48 0.08
CA ILE A 133 9.33 5.54 -1.39
C ILE A 133 10.38 6.49 -1.98
N GLY A 134 10.64 7.64 -1.35
CA GLY A 134 11.68 8.59 -1.76
C GLY A 134 13.06 7.94 -1.77
N LEU A 135 13.44 7.25 -0.69
CA LEU A 135 14.69 6.50 -0.59
C LEU A 135 14.79 5.39 -1.65
N LEU A 136 13.71 4.64 -1.87
CA LEU A 136 13.68 3.58 -2.87
C LEU A 136 13.92 4.13 -4.28
N LYS A 137 13.38 5.30 -4.60
CA LYS A 137 13.55 5.97 -5.89
C LYS A 137 14.95 6.57 -6.12
N GLN A 138 15.82 6.64 -5.12
CA GLN A 138 17.22 6.99 -5.32
C GLN A 138 17.96 5.91 -6.12
N ALA A 139 17.50 4.67 -6.11
CA ALA A 139 17.99 3.63 -7.00
C ALA A 139 17.43 3.87 -8.42
N ARG A 140 18.33 4.14 -9.38
CA ARG A 140 17.97 4.44 -10.77
C ARG A 140 17.08 3.37 -11.40
N GLY A 141 17.34 2.09 -11.16
CA GLY A 141 16.54 0.97 -11.68
C GLY A 141 15.12 0.90 -11.13
N VAL A 142 14.85 1.58 -10.00
CA VAL A 142 13.50 1.71 -9.42
C VAL A 142 12.84 3.01 -9.85
N ALA A 143 13.59 4.12 -9.92
CA ALA A 143 13.09 5.41 -10.37
C ALA A 143 12.62 5.36 -11.82
N THR A 144 13.41 4.71 -12.67
CA THR A 144 13.11 4.46 -14.08
C THR A 144 13.07 2.95 -14.29
N ARG A 145 11.90 2.45 -14.68
CA ARG A 145 11.77 1.04 -14.96
C ARG A 145 12.39 0.68 -16.30
N TYR A 146 13.43 -0.14 -16.26
CA TYR A 146 14.06 -0.71 -17.46
C TYR A 146 13.59 -2.13 -17.75
N ASP A 147 13.05 -2.81 -16.73
CA ASP A 147 12.63 -4.21 -16.84
C ASP A 147 11.30 -4.33 -17.61
N LYS A 148 11.30 -5.12 -18.68
CA LYS A 148 10.08 -5.47 -19.42
C LYS A 148 9.12 -6.27 -18.54
N LEU A 149 9.62 -7.33 -17.87
CA LEU A 149 8.81 -8.26 -17.09
C LEU A 149 8.51 -7.75 -15.67
N ALA A 150 7.27 -7.94 -15.21
CA ALA A 150 6.86 -7.58 -13.84
C ALA A 150 7.70 -8.28 -12.78
N VAL A 151 8.04 -9.56 -12.99
CA VAL A 151 8.85 -10.36 -12.05
C VAL A 151 10.25 -9.77 -11.87
N ARG A 152 10.90 -9.33 -12.94
CA ARG A 152 12.22 -8.70 -12.87
C ARG A 152 12.15 -7.34 -12.18
N CYS A 153 11.19 -6.50 -12.54
CA CYS A 153 10.95 -5.23 -11.84
C CYS A 153 10.68 -5.44 -10.35
N GLN A 154 9.90 -6.46 -9.98
CA GLN A 154 9.69 -6.80 -8.57
C GLN A 154 10.99 -7.23 -7.89
N ALA A 155 11.85 -8.01 -8.56
CA ALA A 155 13.15 -8.41 -8.05
C ALA A 155 14.08 -7.19 -7.86
N THR A 156 14.13 -6.26 -8.82
CA THR A 156 14.89 -4.99 -8.72
C THR A 156 14.45 -4.19 -7.49
N VAL A 157 13.14 -4.06 -7.24
CA VAL A 157 12.61 -3.41 -6.05
C VAL A 157 13.05 -4.14 -4.78
N GLN A 158 12.95 -5.47 -4.74
CA GLN A 158 13.33 -6.27 -3.57
C GLN A 158 14.82 -6.18 -3.26
N LEU A 159 15.70 -6.31 -4.26
CA LEU A 159 17.14 -6.17 -4.08
C LEU A 159 17.52 -4.77 -3.59
N THR A 160 16.86 -3.73 -4.10
CA THR A 160 17.08 -2.37 -3.62
C THR A 160 16.65 -2.21 -2.15
N LEU A 161 15.54 -2.81 -1.75
CA LEU A 161 15.08 -2.78 -0.36
C LEU A 161 16.04 -3.53 0.58
N ILE A 162 16.58 -4.68 0.16
CA ILE A 162 17.58 -5.45 0.92
C ILE A 162 18.84 -4.59 1.09
N ARG A 163 19.38 -4.02 0.00
CA ARG A 163 20.57 -3.17 0.06
C ARG A 163 20.42 -1.96 0.98
N GLN A 164 19.21 -1.41 1.10
CA GLN A 164 18.93 -0.27 1.98
C GLN A 164 18.67 -0.67 3.44
N ALA A 165 18.56 -1.95 3.73
CA ALA A 165 18.35 -2.50 5.06
C ALA A 165 19.66 -2.99 5.71
N LEU A 166 20.72 -3.18 4.92
CA LEU A 166 22.09 -3.53 5.34
C LEU A 166 22.87 -2.26 5.70
#